data_e4d911073d0ba22a4b2ba0712c39752d
#
_entry.id   e4d911073d0ba22a4b2ba0712c39752d
#
_cell.length_a   1.000
_cell.length_b   1.000
_cell.length_c   1.000
_cell.angle_alpha   90.00
_cell.angle_beta   90.00
_cell.angle_gamma   90.00
#
_symmetry.space_group_name_H-M   'P 1'
#
loop_
_entity.id
_entity.type
_entity.pdbx_description
1 polymer ?
#
loop_
_entity_poly.entity_id
_entity_poly.type
_entity_poly.pdbx_seq_one_letter_code
_entity_poly.pdbx_strand_id
1 'polypeptide(L)'
;NFQNRIGLAYMPSFMENSTFHIVSLEYLRRSANKKNTLITKINYGDRNSNSGFQFEAEDYWVHSKKNYSFFNAAISADEIFPDFRAGYSLFSGLNKGWEIETGARYIWAAEQNTYTLVLGGSKEFGNNWLNLKNYVTLNNQQYYPSHVLTWRHFLNEQRDYFSLILGLGISPEVQNSQYSFNGYKDKSVGAGYQKKLGNHYMFAITSVYNRLFFGNEIYKDRVDIYANLYYQF
;
A
#
# COMPACT_ATOMS: atom_id res chain seq x y z
N ASN A 1 22.59 10.35 -3.61
CA ASN A 1 21.55 9.88 -4.58
C ASN A 1 21.85 8.43 -4.93
N PHE A 2 21.28 7.51 -4.17
CA PHE A 2 21.43 6.07 -4.40
C PHE A 2 20.63 5.64 -5.63
N GLN A 3 21.18 4.72 -6.41
CA GLN A 3 20.50 4.12 -7.57
C GLN A 3 19.84 2.79 -7.22
N ASN A 4 20.30 2.13 -6.18
CA ASN A 4 19.83 0.81 -5.78
C ASN A 4 19.41 0.82 -4.30
N ARG A 5 18.45 -0.03 -3.96
CA ARG A 5 17.99 -0.26 -2.60
C ARG A 5 17.58 -1.72 -2.45
N ILE A 6 17.98 -2.35 -1.36
CA ILE A 6 17.46 -3.62 -0.90
C ILE A 6 16.58 -3.33 0.32
N GLY A 7 15.42 -3.98 0.40
CA GLY A 7 14.48 -3.85 1.50
C GLY A 7 14.08 -5.21 2.06
N LEU A 8 13.92 -5.25 3.37
CA LEU A 8 13.28 -6.35 4.08
C LEU A 8 12.06 -5.78 4.79
N ALA A 9 10.91 -6.41 4.58
CA ALA A 9 9.68 -6.05 5.26
C ALA A 9 9.12 -7.23 6.04
N TYR A 10 8.54 -6.96 7.21
CA TYR A 10 7.76 -7.90 7.98
C TYR A 10 6.41 -7.29 8.31
N MET A 11 5.35 -8.00 7.92
CA MET A 11 3.97 -7.49 7.99
C MET A 11 3.07 -8.53 8.67
N PRO A 12 3.10 -8.60 10.03
CA PRO A 12 2.16 -9.42 10.77
C PRO A 12 0.79 -8.75 10.86
N SER A 13 -0.25 -9.56 10.81
CA SER A 13 -1.64 -9.17 10.97
C SER A 13 -2.27 -10.08 12.03
N PHE A 14 -2.80 -9.47 13.08
CA PHE A 14 -3.37 -10.16 14.24
C PHE A 14 -4.87 -9.93 14.28
N MET A 15 -5.63 -10.99 14.21
CA MET A 15 -7.07 -11.01 14.40
C MET A 15 -7.43 -12.14 15.37
N GLU A 16 -8.57 -12.05 16.06
CA GLU A 16 -9.04 -13.11 16.93
C GLU A 16 -8.97 -14.47 16.23
N ASN A 17 -8.23 -15.42 16.83
CA ASN A 17 -8.03 -16.79 16.34
C ASN A 17 -7.34 -16.91 14.96
N SER A 18 -6.73 -15.86 14.45
CA SER A 18 -6.02 -15.92 13.17
C SER A 18 -4.85 -14.94 13.17
N THR A 19 -3.69 -15.43 12.76
CA THR A 19 -2.51 -14.61 12.53
C THR A 19 -2.06 -14.80 11.10
N PHE A 20 -1.75 -13.72 10.42
CA PHE A 20 -1.18 -13.73 9.07
C PHE A 20 0.16 -13.02 9.09
N HIS A 21 1.18 -13.67 8.58
CA HIS A 21 2.53 -13.14 8.49
C HIS A 21 2.94 -13.01 7.04
N ILE A 22 3.47 -11.86 6.65
CA ILE A 22 4.14 -11.69 5.37
C ILE A 22 5.57 -11.21 5.64
N VAL A 23 6.53 -11.90 5.01
CA VAL A 23 7.92 -11.45 4.89
C VAL A 23 8.16 -11.09 3.43
N SER A 24 8.74 -9.93 3.16
CA SER A 24 8.98 -9.44 1.81
C SER A 24 10.46 -9.06 1.64
N LEU A 25 11.09 -9.57 0.60
CA LEU A 25 12.38 -9.11 0.11
C LEU A 25 12.15 -8.24 -1.11
N GLU A 26 12.69 -7.01 -1.07
CA GLU A 26 12.52 -6.00 -2.11
C GLU A 26 13.87 -5.61 -2.72
N TYR A 27 13.91 -5.44 -4.03
CA TYR A 27 15.00 -4.77 -4.71
C TYR A 27 14.46 -3.62 -5.58
N LEU A 28 15.01 -2.43 -5.36
CA LEU A 28 14.70 -1.23 -6.13
C LEU A 28 15.91 -0.81 -6.95
N ARG A 29 15.66 -0.53 -8.23
CA ARG A 29 16.63 0.07 -9.14
C ARG A 29 16.06 1.31 -9.80
N ARG A 30 16.77 2.43 -9.66
CA ARG A 30 16.49 3.67 -10.37
C ARG A 30 17.38 3.80 -11.59
N SER A 31 16.80 4.11 -12.75
CA SER A 31 17.57 4.36 -13.98
C SER A 31 18.50 5.58 -13.83
N ALA A 32 19.62 5.59 -14.58
CA ALA A 32 20.60 6.67 -14.54
C ALA A 32 19.99 8.04 -14.88
N ASN A 33 19.03 8.08 -15.81
CA ASN A 33 18.30 9.31 -16.18
C ASN A 33 17.19 9.67 -15.18
N LYS A 34 17.00 8.88 -14.10
CA LYS A 34 15.99 9.03 -13.04
C LYS A 34 14.54 9.05 -13.53
N LYS A 35 14.29 8.61 -14.77
CA LYS A 35 12.92 8.55 -15.32
C LYS A 35 12.16 7.32 -14.93
N ASN A 36 12.86 6.18 -14.66
CA ASN A 36 12.25 4.94 -14.21
C ASN A 36 12.76 4.52 -12.85
N THR A 37 11.88 3.95 -12.06
CA THR A 37 12.21 3.27 -10.81
C THR A 37 11.45 1.96 -10.78
N LEU A 38 12.18 0.86 -11.02
CA LEU A 38 11.66 -0.49 -10.95
C LEU A 38 11.86 -1.04 -9.54
N ILE A 39 10.84 -1.67 -8.99
CA ILE A 39 10.86 -2.38 -7.71
C ILE A 39 10.38 -3.80 -7.97
N THR A 40 11.13 -4.77 -7.52
CA THR A 40 10.73 -6.18 -7.55
C THR A 40 10.67 -6.73 -6.15
N LYS A 41 9.69 -7.58 -5.85
CA LYS A 41 9.48 -8.14 -4.52
C LYS A 41 9.21 -9.64 -4.60
N ILE A 42 9.67 -10.36 -3.61
CA ILE A 42 9.27 -11.73 -3.31
C ILE A 42 8.63 -11.68 -1.93
N ASN A 43 7.35 -12.01 -1.88
CA ASN A 43 6.57 -12.07 -0.64
C ASN A 43 6.39 -13.55 -0.26
N TYR A 44 6.70 -13.89 0.98
CA TYR A 44 6.32 -15.16 1.61
C TYR A 44 5.25 -14.88 2.65
N GLY A 45 4.14 -15.57 2.57
CA GLY A 45 3.02 -15.44 3.50
C GLY A 45 2.75 -16.75 4.22
N ASP A 46 2.32 -16.65 5.47
CA ASP A 46 1.84 -17.75 6.29
C ASP A 46 0.57 -17.35 7.03
N ARG A 47 -0.47 -18.19 6.95
CA ARG A 47 -1.75 -18.02 7.65
C ARG A 47 -2.33 -19.38 8.00
N ASN A 48 -2.55 -19.65 9.30
CA ASN A 48 -3.26 -20.83 9.77
C ASN A 48 -2.78 -22.15 9.13
N SER A 49 -1.45 -22.35 9.07
CA SER A 49 -0.78 -23.50 8.45
C SER A 49 -0.80 -23.56 6.92
N ASN A 50 -1.36 -22.57 6.24
CA ASN A 50 -1.22 -22.39 4.79
C ASN A 50 -0.13 -21.34 4.54
N SER A 51 0.83 -21.66 3.68
CA SER A 51 1.91 -20.75 3.31
C SER A 51 2.05 -20.68 1.79
N GLY A 52 2.68 -19.62 1.30
CA GLY A 52 2.88 -19.47 -0.11
C GLY A 52 3.72 -18.26 -0.48
N PHE A 53 4.00 -18.14 -1.78
CA PHE A 53 4.83 -17.08 -2.36
C PHE A 53 4.03 -16.23 -3.34
N GLN A 54 4.39 -14.96 -3.40
CA GLN A 54 3.92 -14.02 -4.42
C GLN A 54 5.11 -13.26 -4.99
N PHE A 55 5.15 -13.14 -6.30
CA PHE A 55 6.09 -12.26 -7.02
C PHE A 55 5.38 -10.98 -7.39
N GLU A 56 6.04 -9.83 -7.15
CA GLU A 56 5.48 -8.52 -7.42
C GLU A 56 6.52 -7.64 -8.10
N ALA A 57 6.07 -6.84 -9.06
CA ALA A 57 6.85 -5.80 -9.71
C ALA A 57 6.07 -4.49 -9.70
N GLU A 58 6.78 -3.39 -9.44
CA GLU A 58 6.26 -2.03 -9.51
C GLU A 58 7.18 -1.18 -10.39
N ASP A 59 6.62 -0.28 -11.16
CA ASP A 59 7.40 0.68 -11.94
C ASP A 59 6.81 2.08 -11.82
N TYR A 60 7.69 3.04 -11.51
CA TYR A 60 7.39 4.45 -11.54
C TYR A 60 8.03 5.08 -12.76
N TRP A 61 7.24 5.69 -13.62
CA TRP A 61 7.70 6.30 -14.86
C TRP A 61 7.42 7.79 -14.88
N VAL A 62 8.48 8.62 -14.87
CA VAL A 62 8.40 10.08 -14.93
C VAL A 62 8.28 10.53 -16.38
N HIS A 63 7.12 11.07 -16.75
CA HIS A 63 6.82 11.59 -18.09
C HIS A 63 7.28 13.04 -18.25
N SER A 64 7.09 13.84 -17.19
CA SER A 64 7.46 15.26 -17.17
C SER A 64 7.81 15.71 -15.74
N LYS A 65 8.13 16.98 -15.55
CA LYS A 65 8.37 17.55 -14.20
C LYS A 65 7.16 17.46 -13.27
N LYS A 66 5.94 17.31 -13.82
CA LYS A 66 4.69 17.33 -13.06
C LYS A 66 3.92 16.00 -13.17
N ASN A 67 4.25 15.16 -14.14
CA ASN A 67 3.46 13.96 -14.42
C ASN A 67 4.34 12.71 -14.33
N TYR A 68 3.85 11.72 -13.60
CA TYR A 68 4.43 10.38 -13.56
C TYR A 68 3.31 9.33 -13.48
N SER A 69 3.62 8.12 -13.87
CA SER A 69 2.73 6.97 -13.70
C SER A 69 3.33 5.94 -12.77
N PHE A 70 2.48 5.19 -12.15
CA PHE A 70 2.78 4.02 -11.35
C PHE A 70 2.06 2.82 -11.97
N PHE A 71 2.78 1.74 -12.11
CA PHE A 71 2.26 0.44 -12.51
C PHE A 71 2.70 -0.58 -11.48
N ASN A 72 1.82 -1.52 -11.13
CA ASN A 72 2.20 -2.71 -10.38
C ASN A 72 1.50 -3.95 -10.93
N ALA A 73 2.16 -5.10 -10.79
CA ALA A 73 1.59 -6.40 -11.03
C ALA A 73 2.15 -7.40 -10.03
N ALA A 74 1.32 -8.36 -9.61
CA ALA A 74 1.73 -9.47 -8.76
C ALA A 74 1.04 -10.75 -9.18
N ILE A 75 1.75 -11.88 -9.02
CA ILE A 75 1.26 -13.23 -9.32
C ILE A 75 1.57 -14.16 -8.17
N SER A 76 0.67 -15.09 -7.92
CA SER A 76 0.86 -16.20 -6.98
C SER A 76 0.15 -17.45 -7.51
N ALA A 77 0.67 -18.62 -7.18
CA ALA A 77 -0.02 -19.90 -7.38
C ALA A 77 -0.63 -20.41 -6.07
N ASP A 78 -0.47 -19.68 -4.98
CA ASP A 78 -0.83 -20.07 -3.62
C ASP A 78 -2.07 -19.33 -3.14
N GLU A 79 -3.06 -20.04 -2.60
CA GLU A 79 -4.38 -19.52 -2.21
C GLU A 79 -4.35 -18.40 -1.16
N ILE A 80 -3.24 -18.21 -0.45
CA ILE A 80 -3.13 -17.13 0.54
C ILE A 80 -2.93 -15.74 -0.06
N PHE A 81 -2.56 -15.68 -1.34
CA PHE A 81 -2.45 -14.46 -2.12
C PHE A 81 -3.45 -14.48 -3.28
N PRO A 82 -3.79 -13.33 -3.88
CA PRO A 82 -4.47 -13.32 -5.18
C PRO A 82 -3.65 -14.05 -6.24
N ASP A 83 -4.31 -14.81 -7.12
CA ASP A 83 -3.69 -15.44 -8.29
C ASP A 83 -3.00 -14.39 -9.17
N PHE A 84 -3.68 -13.25 -9.33
CA PHE A 84 -3.16 -12.11 -10.08
C PHE A 84 -3.72 -10.80 -9.53
N ARG A 85 -2.88 -9.77 -9.47
CA ARG A 85 -3.32 -8.39 -9.30
C ARG A 85 -2.51 -7.45 -10.17
N ALA A 86 -3.14 -6.39 -10.62
CA ALA A 86 -2.50 -5.32 -11.37
C ALA A 86 -3.08 -3.96 -11.00
N GLY A 87 -2.28 -2.92 -11.13
CA GLY A 87 -2.70 -1.57 -10.88
C GLY A 87 -1.98 -0.58 -11.77
N TYR A 88 -2.67 0.48 -12.12
CA TYR A 88 -2.11 1.63 -12.81
C TYR A 88 -2.64 2.90 -12.17
N SER A 89 -1.78 3.89 -12.01
CA SER A 89 -2.14 5.25 -11.61
C SER A 89 -1.35 6.27 -12.40
N LEU A 90 -2.02 7.34 -12.80
CA LEU A 90 -1.41 8.56 -13.34
C LEU A 90 -1.47 9.65 -12.27
N PHE A 91 -0.33 10.25 -12.00
CA PHE A 91 -0.17 11.36 -11.07
C PHE A 91 0.10 12.64 -11.84
N SER A 92 -0.63 13.70 -11.51
CA SER A 92 -0.50 15.02 -12.13
C SER A 92 -0.30 16.09 -11.06
N GLY A 93 0.91 16.63 -11.00
CA GLY A 93 1.26 17.74 -10.12
C GLY A 93 0.65 19.05 -10.63
N LEU A 94 -0.09 19.72 -9.77
CA LEU A 94 -0.69 21.01 -9.99
C LEU A 94 0.17 22.12 -9.34
N ASN A 95 -0.29 23.36 -9.42
CA ASN A 95 0.40 24.46 -8.77
C ASN A 95 0.20 24.44 -7.24
N LYS A 96 1.10 25.10 -6.53
CA LYS A 96 1.03 25.29 -5.07
C LYS A 96 1.05 23.98 -4.26
N GLY A 97 1.75 22.93 -4.75
CA GLY A 97 1.95 21.65 -4.03
C GLY A 97 0.74 20.71 -4.05
N TRP A 98 -0.23 20.92 -4.93
CA TRP A 98 -1.30 19.96 -5.18
C TRP A 98 -0.87 18.88 -6.18
N GLU A 99 -1.36 17.68 -5.98
CA GLU A 99 -1.23 16.56 -6.91
C GLU A 99 -2.54 15.77 -6.96
N ILE A 100 -2.91 15.31 -8.14
CA ILE A 100 -4.09 14.45 -8.36
C ILE A 100 -3.59 13.09 -8.82
N GLU A 101 -4.21 12.04 -8.30
CA GLU A 101 -4.07 10.66 -8.75
C GLU A 101 -5.35 10.19 -9.40
N THR A 102 -5.25 9.59 -10.59
CA THR A 102 -6.32 8.82 -11.21
C THR A 102 -5.80 7.45 -11.57
N GLY A 103 -6.56 6.38 -11.30
CA GLY A 103 -6.06 5.04 -11.55
C GLY A 103 -7.12 3.97 -11.49
N ALA A 104 -6.67 2.74 -11.73
CA ALA A 104 -7.47 1.54 -11.64
C ALA A 104 -6.67 0.41 -11.01
N ARG A 105 -7.37 -0.54 -10.37
CA ARG A 105 -6.83 -1.77 -9.82
C ARG A 105 -7.68 -2.94 -10.29
N TYR A 106 -7.02 -4.05 -10.50
CA TYR A 106 -7.64 -5.33 -10.81
C TYR A 106 -7.08 -6.41 -9.90
N ILE A 107 -7.94 -7.26 -9.38
CA ILE A 107 -7.59 -8.40 -8.54
C ILE A 107 -8.38 -9.61 -9.03
N TRP A 108 -7.69 -10.69 -9.29
CA TRP A 108 -8.26 -12.00 -9.52
C TRP A 108 -7.84 -12.94 -8.39
N ALA A 109 -8.82 -13.40 -7.63
CA ALA A 109 -8.61 -14.26 -6.46
C ALA A 109 -9.83 -15.16 -6.26
N ALA A 110 -9.61 -16.44 -5.95
CA ALA A 110 -10.68 -17.41 -5.69
C ALA A 110 -11.77 -17.39 -6.79
N GLU A 111 -11.36 -17.40 -8.06
CA GLU A 111 -12.24 -17.36 -9.24
C GLU A 111 -13.09 -16.09 -9.37
N GLN A 112 -12.82 -15.05 -8.58
CA GLN A 112 -13.54 -13.79 -8.60
C GLN A 112 -12.69 -12.65 -9.15
N ASN A 113 -13.35 -11.81 -9.96
CA ASN A 113 -12.76 -10.60 -10.51
C ASN A 113 -13.21 -9.40 -9.69
N THR A 114 -12.25 -8.58 -9.28
CA THR A 114 -12.49 -7.32 -8.58
C THR A 114 -11.86 -6.17 -9.34
N TYR A 115 -12.65 -5.15 -9.64
CA TYR A 115 -12.20 -3.94 -10.33
C TYR A 115 -12.35 -2.74 -9.40
N THR A 116 -11.35 -1.88 -9.35
CA THR A 116 -11.40 -0.68 -8.51
C THR A 116 -10.97 0.53 -9.31
N LEU A 117 -11.73 1.60 -9.25
CA LEU A 117 -11.33 2.93 -9.68
C LEU A 117 -10.70 3.67 -8.50
N VAL A 118 -9.65 4.45 -8.77
CA VAL A 118 -8.92 5.26 -7.79
C VAL A 118 -8.97 6.71 -8.20
N LEU A 119 -9.36 7.57 -7.26
CA LEU A 119 -9.26 9.02 -7.38
C LEU A 119 -8.61 9.58 -6.11
N GLY A 120 -7.40 10.11 -6.24
CA GLY A 120 -6.63 10.66 -5.14
C GLY A 120 -6.38 12.15 -5.29
N GLY A 121 -6.19 12.83 -4.17
CA GLY A 121 -5.70 14.19 -4.11
C GLY A 121 -4.72 14.34 -2.98
N SER A 122 -3.58 14.98 -3.24
CA SER A 122 -2.63 15.30 -2.19
C SER A 122 -2.21 16.75 -2.19
N LYS A 123 -1.72 17.21 -1.05
CA LYS A 123 -1.27 18.58 -0.80
C LYS A 123 -0.03 18.58 0.07
N GLU A 124 1.05 19.18 -0.45
CA GLU A 124 2.20 19.56 0.36
C GLU A 124 2.07 21.03 0.84
N PHE A 125 2.28 21.25 2.15
CA PHE A 125 2.26 22.58 2.75
C PHE A 125 3.16 22.62 4.00
N GLY A 126 4.17 23.51 3.98
CA GLY A 126 5.22 23.51 5.01
C GLY A 126 5.86 22.13 5.13
N ASN A 127 5.92 21.62 6.34
CA ASN A 127 6.47 20.28 6.64
C ASN A 127 5.39 19.18 6.63
N ASN A 128 4.23 19.44 6.01
CA ASN A 128 3.13 18.50 6.02
C ASN A 128 2.79 18.03 4.61
N TRP A 129 2.33 16.80 4.51
CA TRP A 129 1.72 16.21 3.33
C TRP A 129 0.41 15.54 3.74
N LEU A 130 -0.66 15.91 3.07
CA LEU A 130 -1.99 15.34 3.26
C LEU A 130 -2.40 14.65 1.97
N ASN A 131 -2.92 13.44 2.05
CA ASN A 131 -3.41 12.68 0.91
C ASN A 131 -4.75 12.05 1.23
N LEU A 132 -5.72 12.25 0.37
CA LEU A 132 -7.01 11.56 0.40
C LEU A 132 -7.12 10.70 -0.85
N LYS A 133 -7.25 9.39 -0.67
CA LYS A 133 -7.55 8.42 -1.73
C LYS A 133 -8.98 7.92 -1.59
N ASN A 134 -9.68 7.94 -2.71
CA ASN A 134 -11.03 7.42 -2.83
C ASN A 134 -10.99 6.23 -3.78
N TYR A 135 -11.67 5.16 -3.39
CA TYR A 135 -11.78 3.93 -4.17
C TYR A 135 -13.25 3.61 -4.39
N VAL A 136 -13.57 3.13 -5.58
CA VAL A 136 -14.86 2.52 -5.88
C VAL A 136 -14.58 1.14 -6.41
N THR A 137 -14.80 0.14 -5.58
CA THR A 137 -14.54 -1.26 -5.89
C THR A 137 -15.81 -1.95 -6.34
N LEU A 138 -15.78 -2.57 -7.52
CA LEU A 138 -16.80 -3.44 -8.05
C LEU A 138 -16.40 -4.90 -7.80
N ASN A 139 -17.19 -5.59 -6.99
CA ASN A 139 -17.03 -7.02 -6.72
C ASN A 139 -18.43 -7.65 -6.67
N ASN A 140 -18.63 -8.78 -7.34
CA ASN A 140 -19.93 -9.49 -7.41
C ASN A 140 -21.11 -8.56 -7.73
N GLN A 141 -20.96 -7.68 -8.74
CA GLN A 141 -21.99 -6.73 -9.20
C GLN A 141 -22.40 -5.67 -8.14
N GLN A 142 -21.68 -5.57 -7.05
CA GLN A 142 -21.90 -4.57 -6.00
C GLN A 142 -20.75 -3.58 -5.93
N TYR A 143 -21.06 -2.33 -5.59
CA TYR A 143 -20.09 -1.25 -5.45
C TYR A 143 -19.77 -1.02 -3.98
N TYR A 144 -18.49 -0.98 -3.67
CA TYR A 144 -17.96 -0.76 -2.33
C TYR A 144 -17.05 0.46 -2.32
N PRO A 145 -17.55 1.61 -1.88
CA PRO A 145 -16.73 2.79 -1.72
C PRO A 145 -15.81 2.64 -0.50
N SER A 146 -14.58 3.15 -0.63
CA SER A 146 -13.66 3.29 0.49
C SER A 146 -12.80 4.54 0.36
N HIS A 147 -12.38 5.08 1.51
CA HIS A 147 -11.59 6.31 1.59
C HIS A 147 -10.44 6.10 2.55
N VAL A 148 -9.26 6.60 2.19
CA VAL A 148 -8.08 6.60 3.05
C VAL A 148 -7.51 8.00 3.10
N LEU A 149 -7.49 8.60 4.28
CA LEU A 149 -6.82 9.85 4.56
C LEU A 149 -5.50 9.56 5.24
N THR A 150 -4.40 10.06 4.67
CA THR A 150 -3.07 9.97 5.26
C THR A 150 -2.50 11.36 5.46
N TRP A 151 -2.06 11.65 6.67
CA TRP A 151 -1.27 12.82 6.99
C TRP A 151 0.15 12.42 7.36
N ARG A 152 1.16 13.15 6.84
CA ARG A 152 2.57 13.01 7.22
C ARG A 152 3.11 14.35 7.66
N HIS A 153 3.85 14.33 8.77
CA HIS A 153 4.60 15.49 9.25
C HIS A 153 6.09 15.17 9.15
N PHE A 154 6.80 15.91 8.30
CA PHE A 154 8.23 15.76 8.08
C PHE A 154 9.01 16.49 9.18
N LEU A 155 9.95 15.78 9.81
CA LEU A 155 10.72 16.25 10.95
C LEU A 155 12.00 16.99 10.51
N ASN A 156 12.48 16.67 9.30
CA ASN A 156 13.75 17.21 8.79
C ASN A 156 13.80 17.13 7.24
N GLU A 157 14.86 17.70 6.66
CA GLU A 157 15.12 17.68 5.22
C GLU A 157 15.38 16.25 4.67
N GLN A 158 15.75 15.30 5.51
CA GLN A 158 15.95 13.89 5.13
C GLN A 158 14.63 13.14 4.98
N ARG A 159 13.50 13.82 5.23
CA ARG A 159 12.14 13.28 5.16
C ARG A 159 11.87 12.16 6.17
N ASP A 160 12.46 12.25 7.36
CA ASP A 160 11.95 11.51 8.51
C ASP A 160 10.56 12.05 8.85
N TYR A 161 9.61 11.21 9.14
CA TYR A 161 8.24 11.67 9.38
C TYR A 161 7.48 10.81 10.38
N PHE A 162 6.48 11.42 10.99
CA PHE A 162 5.33 10.74 11.57
C PHE A 162 4.17 10.73 10.57
N SER A 163 3.33 9.70 10.63
CA SER A 163 2.10 9.63 9.85
C SER A 163 0.91 9.22 10.70
N LEU A 164 -0.27 9.73 10.32
CA LEU A 164 -1.57 9.27 10.78
C LEU A 164 -2.39 8.81 9.58
N ILE A 165 -3.14 7.73 9.77
CA ILE A 165 -3.95 7.10 8.73
C ILE A 165 -5.36 6.94 9.29
N LEU A 166 -6.36 7.36 8.50
CA LEU A 166 -7.78 7.13 8.78
C LEU A 166 -8.40 6.47 7.55
N GLY A 167 -9.15 5.40 7.76
CA GLY A 167 -9.81 4.67 6.69
C GLY A 167 -11.30 4.43 6.97
N LEU A 168 -12.10 4.55 5.90
CA LEU A 168 -13.49 4.11 5.83
C LEU A 168 -13.60 3.14 4.66
N GLY A 169 -13.97 1.89 4.93
CA GLY A 169 -13.88 0.80 3.97
C GLY A 169 -12.46 0.23 3.89
N ILE A 170 -12.31 -0.87 3.15
CA ILE A 170 -11.02 -1.53 2.94
C ILE A 170 -10.38 -0.99 1.66
N SER A 171 -9.12 -0.60 1.76
CA SER A 171 -8.30 -0.28 0.60
C SER A 171 -7.94 -1.56 -0.17
N PRO A 172 -8.11 -1.61 -1.49
CA PRO A 172 -7.69 -2.75 -2.31
C PRO A 172 -6.16 -2.89 -2.40
N GLU A 173 -5.41 -1.92 -1.88
CA GLU A 173 -3.94 -1.94 -1.86
C GLU A 173 -3.38 -2.68 -0.63
N VAL A 174 -4.22 -3.04 0.34
CA VAL A 174 -3.78 -3.78 1.54
C VAL A 174 -3.54 -5.26 1.18
N GLN A 175 -2.29 -5.71 1.28
CA GLN A 175 -1.87 -7.05 0.86
C GLN A 175 -2.37 -8.19 1.75
N ASN A 176 -2.54 -7.93 3.04
CA ASN A 176 -2.88 -8.92 4.06
C ASN A 176 -4.38 -8.97 4.37
N SER A 177 -5.23 -8.33 3.58
CA SER A 177 -6.66 -8.47 3.71
C SER A 177 -7.18 -9.72 2.99
N GLN A 178 -8.02 -10.49 3.65
CA GLN A 178 -8.98 -11.28 2.90
C GLN A 178 -9.88 -10.28 2.18
N TYR A 179 -9.99 -10.40 0.87
CA TYR A 179 -10.70 -9.43 0.03
C TYR A 179 -12.21 -9.52 0.22
N SER A 180 -12.69 -9.17 1.41
CA SER A 180 -14.11 -8.96 1.68
C SER A 180 -14.35 -7.45 1.78
N PHE A 181 -15.06 -6.90 0.81
CA PHE A 181 -15.38 -5.49 0.76
C PHE A 181 -16.75 -5.25 1.40
N ASN A 182 -16.82 -4.40 2.40
CA ASN A 182 -18.04 -4.09 3.15
C ASN A 182 -18.39 -2.59 3.10
N GLY A 183 -17.74 -1.85 2.21
CA GLY A 183 -17.89 -0.40 2.10
C GLY A 183 -17.57 0.28 3.43
N TYR A 184 -18.33 1.30 3.80
CA TYR A 184 -18.11 2.11 5.01
C TYR A 184 -18.30 1.39 6.36
N LYS A 185 -18.70 0.14 6.36
CA LYS A 185 -18.82 -0.64 7.59
C LYS A 185 -17.47 -0.97 8.20
N ASP A 186 -16.42 -1.09 7.36
CA ASP A 186 -15.05 -1.27 7.82
C ASP A 186 -14.44 0.09 8.16
N LYS A 187 -13.69 0.15 9.26
CA LYS A 187 -13.02 1.38 9.72
C LYS A 187 -11.59 1.08 10.13
N SER A 188 -10.70 2.02 9.89
CA SER A 188 -9.31 1.88 10.30
C SER A 188 -8.72 3.18 10.83
N VAL A 189 -7.79 3.04 11.77
CA VAL A 189 -6.93 4.11 12.27
C VAL A 189 -5.53 3.59 12.43
N GLY A 190 -4.54 4.36 11.99
CA GLY A 190 -3.14 3.96 12.07
C GLY A 190 -2.20 5.12 12.33
N ALA A 191 -1.01 4.75 12.78
CA ALA A 191 0.10 5.66 12.96
C ALA A 191 1.39 5.02 12.46
N GLY A 192 2.29 5.84 11.94
CA GLY A 192 3.57 5.38 11.41
C GLY A 192 4.70 6.34 11.73
N TYR A 193 5.90 5.80 11.65
CA TYR A 193 7.13 6.54 11.80
C TYR A 193 8.16 6.04 10.81
N GLN A 194 8.86 6.96 10.16
CA GLN A 194 10.01 6.66 9.30
C GLN A 194 11.22 7.45 9.76
N LYS A 195 12.37 6.80 9.76
CA LYS A 195 13.65 7.43 10.09
C LYS A 195 14.77 6.92 9.18
N LYS A 196 15.59 7.85 8.72
CA LYS A 196 16.87 7.56 8.07
C LYS A 196 17.94 7.37 9.15
N LEU A 197 18.65 6.23 9.09
CA LEU A 197 19.71 5.86 10.01
C LEU A 197 21.05 5.94 9.29
N GLY A 198 21.80 7.01 9.57
CA GLY A 198 23.04 7.30 8.85
C GLY A 198 22.80 7.60 7.37
N ASN A 199 23.75 7.22 6.51
CA ASN A 199 23.68 7.55 5.09
C ASN A 199 22.93 6.50 4.24
N HIS A 200 22.96 5.24 4.67
CA HIS A 200 22.54 4.11 3.84
C HIS A 200 21.26 3.43 4.32
N TYR A 201 20.94 3.48 5.59
CA TYR A 201 19.79 2.76 6.14
C TYR A 201 18.57 3.64 6.31
N MET A 202 17.40 3.05 6.13
CA MET A 202 16.11 3.66 6.43
C MET A 202 15.21 2.62 7.10
N PHE A 203 14.61 2.99 8.21
CA PHE A 203 13.66 2.20 8.96
C PHE A 203 12.29 2.85 8.89
N ALA A 204 11.23 2.05 8.72
CA ALA A 204 9.87 2.53 8.81
C ALA A 204 9.01 1.51 9.55
N ILE A 205 8.13 1.98 10.41
CA ILE A 205 7.12 1.17 11.08
C ILE A 205 5.77 1.88 11.01
N THR A 206 4.72 1.11 10.73
CA THR A 206 3.34 1.60 10.74
C THR A 206 2.47 0.55 11.41
N SER A 207 1.58 0.96 12.29
CA SER A 207 0.57 0.10 12.89
C SER A 207 -0.82 0.63 12.53
N VAL A 208 -1.72 -0.26 12.13
CA VAL A 208 -3.10 0.06 11.74
C VAL A 208 -4.04 -0.85 12.51
N TYR A 209 -4.93 -0.26 13.28
CA TYR A 209 -6.07 -0.94 13.87
C TYR A 209 -7.24 -0.87 12.91
N ASN A 210 -7.87 -2.01 12.68
CA ASN A 210 -9.02 -2.17 11.79
C ASN A 210 -10.18 -2.79 12.56
N ARG A 211 -11.36 -2.23 12.41
CA ARG A 211 -12.62 -2.81 12.84
C ARG A 211 -13.37 -3.26 11.60
N LEU A 212 -13.44 -4.57 11.39
CA LEU A 212 -13.95 -5.20 10.18
C LEU A 212 -15.36 -5.76 10.41
N PHE A 213 -16.25 -5.54 9.44
CA PHE A 213 -17.61 -6.04 9.47
C PHE A 213 -17.69 -7.43 8.82
N PHE A 214 -18.32 -8.40 9.50
CA PHE A 214 -18.48 -9.78 9.04
C PHE A 214 -19.95 -10.18 8.79
N GLY A 215 -20.86 -9.23 8.70
CA GLY A 215 -22.32 -9.50 8.58
C GLY A 215 -23.00 -9.68 9.93
N ASN A 216 -24.34 -9.67 9.95
CA ASN A 216 -25.18 -9.87 11.15
C ASN A 216 -24.73 -9.01 12.35
N GLU A 217 -24.30 -7.78 12.09
CA GLU A 217 -23.75 -6.84 13.11
C GLU A 217 -22.49 -7.33 13.87
N ILE A 218 -21.85 -8.38 13.35
CA ILE A 218 -20.60 -8.90 13.92
C ILE A 218 -19.42 -8.07 13.40
N TYR A 219 -18.61 -7.54 14.32
CA TYR A 219 -17.35 -6.88 14.03
C TYR A 219 -16.19 -7.66 14.65
N LYS A 220 -15.07 -7.70 13.94
CA LYS A 220 -13.81 -8.23 14.46
C LYS A 220 -12.72 -7.18 14.36
N ASP A 221 -11.89 -7.16 15.37
CA ASP A 221 -10.74 -6.27 15.43
C ASP A 221 -9.52 -6.94 14.84
N ARG A 222 -8.75 -6.18 14.05
CA ARG A 222 -7.49 -6.62 13.46
C ARG A 222 -6.43 -5.54 13.64
N VAL A 223 -5.24 -5.95 14.03
CA VAL A 223 -4.06 -5.07 14.08
C VAL A 223 -3.07 -5.52 13.02
N ASP A 224 -2.72 -4.62 12.13
CA ASP A 224 -1.72 -4.80 11.09
C ASP A 224 -0.47 -3.99 11.46
N ILE A 225 0.72 -4.61 11.37
CA ILE A 225 1.99 -3.93 11.57
C ILE A 225 2.80 -4.06 10.28
N TYR A 226 3.43 -2.97 9.86
CA TYR A 226 4.31 -2.88 8.69
C TYR A 226 5.66 -2.39 9.17
N ALA A 227 6.64 -3.28 9.30
CA ALA A 227 8.01 -2.95 9.66
C ALA A 227 8.92 -3.14 8.44
N ASN A 228 9.67 -2.11 8.07
CA ASN A 228 10.52 -2.11 6.88
C ASN A 228 11.92 -1.64 7.25
N LEU A 229 12.92 -2.33 6.74
CA LEU A 229 14.32 -1.92 6.79
C LEU A 229 14.89 -1.89 5.38
N TYR A 230 15.49 -0.78 5.01
CA TYR A 230 16.07 -0.56 3.70
C TYR A 230 17.56 -0.23 3.79
N TYR A 231 18.32 -0.77 2.84
CA TYR A 231 19.72 -0.40 2.60
C TYR A 231 19.85 0.20 1.20
N GLN A 232 20.43 1.39 1.10
CA GLN A 232 20.58 2.18 -0.13
C GLN A 232 22.06 2.27 -0.52
N PHE A 233 22.39 2.03 -1.82
CA PHE A 233 23.75 2.06 -2.34
C PHE A 233 23.83 2.49 -3.80
#